data_368215c8d5a4c6a7c74c48c5fc2bcfa7
#
_entry.id   368215c8d5a4c6a7c74c48c5fc2bcfa7
#
_cell.length_a   1.000
_cell.length_b   1.000
_cell.length_c   1.000
_cell.angle_alpha   90.00
_cell.angle_beta   90.00
_cell.angle_gamma   90.00
#
_symmetry.space_group_name_H-M   'P 1'
#
loop_
_entity.id
_entity.type
_entity.pdbx_description
1 polymer ?
#
loop_
_entity_poly.entity_id
_entity_poly.type
_entity_poly.pdbx_seq_one_letter_code
_entity_poly.pdbx_strand_id
1 'polypeptide(L)'
;MKEKKPRLRRSVSYSRYGYYFILPFFIVYAVFSLWPLISTFYYSLFEYTTRNLKETVSYTGLTNYKKLLGFVDGETPYFLKYLGNTVRIWFFNFVPQILLSLLLAAWLTDNSKKLNAKGFYKVMVYMPNIITAASISMLFYAFLNQFGPIMTALRNIGWISQDANIMTSKWGTSLSISFILFWMWYGNTTLLLISGMLGINSSLYEAADIDGAS
;
A
#
# COMPACT_ATOMS: atom_id res chain seq x y z
N MET A 1 -9.74 65.62 28.86
CA MET A 1 -9.31 64.22 28.89
C MET A 1 -8.90 63.84 27.48
N LYS A 2 -7.58 63.55 27.22
CA LYS A 2 -7.12 63.12 25.89
C LYS A 2 -7.19 61.59 25.84
N GLU A 3 -8.08 61.05 25.03
CA GLU A 3 -8.17 59.61 24.75
C GLU A 3 -6.85 59.10 24.16
N LYS A 4 -6.18 58.16 24.86
CA LYS A 4 -5.02 57.44 24.34
C LYS A 4 -5.50 56.44 23.29
N LYS A 5 -5.17 56.70 21.99
CA LYS A 5 -5.37 55.75 20.90
C LYS A 5 -4.69 54.39 21.22
N PRO A 6 -5.36 53.26 21.02
CA PRO A 6 -4.75 51.96 21.27
C PRO A 6 -3.56 51.75 20.30
N ARG A 7 -2.39 51.40 20.87
CA ARG A 7 -1.22 50.99 20.05
C ARG A 7 -1.54 49.68 19.38
N LEU A 8 -1.72 49.70 18.04
CA LEU A 8 -1.81 48.53 17.23
C LEU A 8 -0.54 47.68 17.45
N ARG A 9 -0.68 46.50 18.03
CA ARG A 9 0.40 45.52 18.14
C ARG A 9 0.78 45.14 16.71
N ARG A 10 1.98 45.48 16.26
CA ARG A 10 2.57 44.99 15.01
C ARG A 10 2.57 43.46 15.08
N SER A 11 1.79 42.82 14.23
CA SER A 11 1.87 41.36 14.06
C SER A 11 3.24 41.02 13.48
N VAL A 12 4.05 40.30 14.23
CA VAL A 12 5.32 39.78 13.76
C VAL A 12 5.00 38.67 12.75
N SER A 13 5.34 38.86 11.49
CA SER A 13 5.19 37.83 10.46
C SER A 13 6.25 36.75 10.67
N TYR A 14 5.84 35.60 11.18
CA TYR A 14 6.69 34.43 11.36
C TYR A 14 6.86 33.59 10.08
N SER A 15 6.32 34.01 8.94
CA SER A 15 6.33 33.25 7.70
C SER A 15 7.73 32.84 7.22
N ARG A 16 8.74 33.68 7.42
CA ARG A 16 10.13 33.37 7.05
C ARG A 16 10.73 32.22 7.89
N TYR A 17 10.38 32.13 9.15
CA TYR A 17 10.88 31.07 10.03
C TYR A 17 10.30 29.70 9.64
N GLY A 18 9.08 29.65 9.10
CA GLY A 18 8.49 28.43 8.56
C GLY A 18 9.34 27.82 7.44
N TYR A 19 9.86 28.63 6.53
CA TYR A 19 10.74 28.15 5.46
C TYR A 19 12.05 27.59 5.99
N TYR A 20 12.66 28.21 6.99
CA TYR A 20 13.90 27.68 7.60
C TYR A 20 13.69 26.33 8.29
N PHE A 21 12.54 26.10 8.93
CA PHE A 21 12.23 24.82 9.55
C PHE A 21 11.95 23.70 8.53
N ILE A 22 11.41 24.05 7.38
CA ILE A 22 11.08 23.06 6.32
C ILE A 22 12.31 22.81 5.41
N LEU A 23 13.23 23.76 5.30
CA LEU A 23 14.39 23.71 4.39
C LEU A 23 15.24 22.44 4.53
N PRO A 24 15.60 21.93 5.72
CA PRO A 24 16.36 20.68 5.85
C PRO A 24 15.66 19.50 5.22
N PHE A 25 14.33 19.38 5.38
CA PHE A 25 13.53 18.35 4.76
C PHE A 25 13.61 18.43 3.22
N PHE A 26 13.43 19.63 2.65
CA PHE A 26 13.49 19.80 1.20
C PHE A 26 14.87 19.54 0.62
N ILE A 27 15.96 19.85 1.34
CA ILE A 27 17.31 19.50 0.89
C ILE A 27 17.47 17.98 0.81
N VAL A 28 17.10 17.26 1.87
CA VAL A 28 17.19 15.79 1.90
C VAL A 28 16.30 15.18 0.81
N TYR A 29 15.08 15.68 0.66
CA TYR A 29 14.16 15.24 -0.38
C TYR A 29 14.73 15.50 -1.79
N ALA A 30 15.30 16.68 -2.05
CA ALA A 30 15.88 17.01 -3.34
C ALA A 30 17.07 16.10 -3.70
N VAL A 31 17.93 15.79 -2.73
CA VAL A 31 19.11 14.93 -2.97
C VAL A 31 18.74 13.46 -3.10
N PHE A 32 17.87 12.93 -2.25
CA PHE A 32 17.62 11.49 -2.16
C PHE A 32 16.35 11.03 -2.88
N SER A 33 15.46 11.94 -3.27
CA SER A 33 14.22 11.58 -3.98
C SER A 33 14.13 12.27 -5.34
N LEU A 34 14.25 13.59 -5.39
CA LEU A 34 14.05 14.35 -6.61
C LEU A 34 15.18 14.12 -7.62
N TRP A 35 16.44 14.15 -7.16
CA TRP A 35 17.59 13.91 -8.04
C TRP A 35 17.59 12.51 -8.65
N PRO A 36 17.42 11.40 -7.89
CA PRO A 36 17.29 10.06 -8.47
C PRO A 36 16.11 9.94 -9.45
N LEU A 37 14.98 10.58 -9.15
CA LEU A 37 13.82 10.59 -10.04
C LEU A 37 14.15 11.24 -11.39
N ILE A 38 14.74 12.44 -11.38
CA ILE A 38 15.17 13.14 -12.60
C ILE A 38 16.21 12.30 -13.36
N SER A 39 17.19 11.73 -12.64
CA SER A 39 18.22 10.87 -13.23
C SER A 39 17.60 9.61 -13.87
N THR A 40 16.57 9.02 -13.28
CA THR A 40 15.85 7.89 -13.88
C THR A 40 15.24 8.25 -15.22
N PHE A 41 14.58 9.42 -15.32
CA PHE A 41 14.06 9.90 -16.61
C PHE A 41 15.17 10.16 -17.62
N TYR A 42 16.28 10.77 -17.20
CA TYR A 42 17.42 11.00 -18.07
C TYR A 42 18.00 9.69 -18.59
N TYR A 43 18.29 8.74 -17.70
CA TYR A 43 18.88 7.44 -18.07
C TYR A 43 17.92 6.56 -18.89
N SER A 44 16.62 6.74 -18.78
CA SER A 44 15.62 6.00 -19.58
C SER A 44 15.73 6.28 -21.08
N LEU A 45 16.37 7.39 -21.47
CA LEU A 45 16.62 7.76 -22.86
C LEU A 45 17.89 7.12 -23.44
N PHE A 46 18.63 6.36 -22.63
CA PHE A 46 19.88 5.69 -23.04
C PHE A 46 19.73 4.18 -22.96
N GLU A 47 20.45 3.47 -23.81
CA GLU A 47 20.60 2.02 -23.75
C GLU A 47 21.98 1.69 -23.19
N TYR A 48 21.98 0.91 -22.14
CA TYR A 48 23.19 0.41 -21.46
C TYR A 48 23.39 -1.04 -21.86
N THR A 49 24.43 -1.30 -22.64
CA THR A 49 24.77 -2.66 -23.09
C THR A 49 26.13 -3.05 -22.54
N THR A 50 26.17 -4.12 -21.73
CA THR A 50 27.44 -4.71 -21.26
C THR A 50 27.81 -5.87 -22.15
N ARG A 51 28.83 -5.71 -22.97
CA ARG A 51 29.36 -6.77 -23.84
C ARG A 51 30.83 -6.95 -23.55
N ASN A 52 31.26 -8.18 -23.19
CA ASN A 52 32.64 -8.52 -22.86
C ASN A 52 33.26 -7.59 -21.79
N LEU A 53 32.57 -7.34 -20.70
CA LEU A 53 32.98 -6.43 -19.60
C LEU A 53 33.21 -4.98 -20.03
N LYS A 54 32.79 -4.58 -21.24
CA LYS A 54 32.76 -3.19 -21.69
C LYS A 54 31.32 -2.69 -21.66
N GLU A 55 31.11 -1.60 -20.94
CA GLU A 55 29.84 -0.89 -20.92
C GLU A 55 29.81 0.11 -22.09
N THR A 56 28.83 -0.05 -22.94
CA THR A 56 28.53 0.92 -24.01
C THR A 56 27.22 1.63 -23.69
N VAL A 57 27.26 2.95 -23.67
CA VAL A 57 26.07 3.79 -23.43
C VAL A 57 25.76 4.48 -24.76
N SER A 58 24.57 4.26 -25.28
CA SER A 58 24.10 4.90 -26.51
C SER A 58 22.78 5.65 -26.26
N TYR A 59 22.67 6.85 -26.81
CA TYR A 59 21.42 7.60 -26.75
C TYR A 59 20.41 7.00 -27.72
N THR A 60 19.28 6.53 -27.21
CA THR A 60 18.23 5.85 -27.99
C THR A 60 16.90 6.62 -28.01
N GLY A 61 16.83 7.76 -27.31
CA GLY A 61 15.62 8.56 -27.24
C GLY A 61 14.45 7.76 -26.65
N LEU A 62 13.30 7.75 -27.32
CA LEU A 62 12.08 7.07 -26.85
C LEU A 62 12.00 5.58 -27.23
N THR A 63 13.07 4.99 -27.77
CA THR A 63 13.07 3.58 -28.24
C THR A 63 12.78 2.62 -27.09
N ASN A 64 13.34 2.88 -25.90
CA ASN A 64 13.08 2.05 -24.71
C ASN A 64 11.58 2.02 -24.34
N TYR A 65 10.90 3.17 -24.46
CA TYR A 65 9.45 3.25 -24.22
C TYR A 65 8.64 2.52 -25.30
N LYS A 66 9.07 2.61 -26.58
CA LYS A 66 8.43 1.89 -27.67
C LYS A 66 8.57 0.36 -27.49
N LYS A 67 9.76 -0.12 -27.11
CA LYS A 67 10.01 -1.54 -26.78
C LYS A 67 9.12 -1.99 -25.60
N LEU A 68 9.07 -1.18 -24.52
CA LEU A 68 8.30 -1.48 -23.32
C LEU A 68 6.80 -1.62 -23.61
N LEU A 69 6.25 -0.75 -24.47
CA LEU A 69 4.83 -0.75 -24.86
C LEU A 69 4.51 -1.73 -25.99
N GLY A 70 5.51 -2.40 -26.59
CA GLY A 70 5.32 -3.36 -27.67
C GLY A 70 5.04 -2.73 -29.04
N PHE A 71 5.50 -1.48 -29.27
CA PHE A 71 5.40 -0.83 -30.58
C PHE A 71 6.56 -1.19 -31.51
N VAL A 72 7.43 -2.09 -31.11
CA VAL A 72 8.56 -2.59 -31.93
C VAL A 72 8.26 -4.03 -32.30
N ASP A 73 8.31 -4.33 -33.61
CA ASP A 73 8.06 -5.68 -34.12
C ASP A 73 9.03 -6.71 -33.50
N GLY A 74 8.47 -7.83 -33.05
CA GLY A 74 9.21 -8.90 -32.41
C GLY A 74 9.45 -8.73 -30.92
N GLU A 75 9.08 -7.62 -30.31
CA GLU A 75 9.20 -7.40 -28.88
C GLU A 75 7.87 -7.70 -28.16
N THR A 76 7.96 -8.33 -26.99
CA THR A 76 6.76 -8.59 -26.18
C THR A 76 6.40 -7.35 -25.36
N PRO A 77 5.11 -6.94 -25.28
CA PRO A 77 4.68 -5.80 -24.48
C PRO A 77 4.72 -6.12 -22.99
N TYR A 78 5.91 -6.20 -22.43
CA TYR A 78 6.13 -6.57 -21.04
C TYR A 78 5.39 -5.66 -20.06
N PHE A 79 5.28 -4.37 -20.39
CA PHE A 79 4.58 -3.41 -19.54
C PHE A 79 3.11 -3.78 -19.32
N LEU A 80 2.36 -4.07 -20.40
CA LEU A 80 0.96 -4.44 -20.31
C LEU A 80 0.78 -5.78 -19.57
N LYS A 81 1.69 -6.73 -19.79
CA LYS A 81 1.71 -8.00 -19.07
C LYS A 81 1.90 -7.81 -17.57
N TYR A 82 2.90 -7.01 -17.18
CA TYR A 82 3.19 -6.76 -15.76
C TYR A 82 2.13 -5.86 -15.11
N LEU A 83 1.63 -4.85 -15.82
CA LEU A 83 0.51 -4.04 -15.38
C LEU A 83 -0.73 -4.90 -15.07
N GLY A 84 -1.08 -5.82 -15.98
CA GLY A 84 -2.19 -6.74 -15.75
C GLY A 84 -1.98 -7.66 -14.54
N ASN A 85 -0.75 -8.09 -14.26
CA ASN A 85 -0.42 -8.85 -13.05
C ASN A 85 -0.57 -7.99 -11.79
N THR A 86 -0.07 -6.75 -11.83
CA THR A 86 -0.16 -5.79 -10.73
C THR A 86 -1.61 -5.46 -10.39
N VAL A 87 -2.43 -5.14 -11.40
CA VAL A 87 -3.86 -4.85 -11.22
C VAL A 87 -4.60 -6.06 -10.63
N ARG A 88 -4.28 -7.27 -11.08
CA ARG A 88 -4.86 -8.50 -10.53
C ARG A 88 -4.52 -8.68 -9.06
N ILE A 89 -3.24 -8.60 -8.69
CA ILE A 89 -2.78 -8.72 -7.31
C ILE A 89 -3.40 -7.62 -6.45
N TRP A 90 -3.41 -6.38 -6.95
CA TRP A 90 -4.04 -5.26 -6.26
C TRP A 90 -5.53 -5.49 -6.01
N PHE A 91 -6.29 -5.92 -7.00
CA PHE A 91 -7.73 -6.14 -6.88
C PHE A 91 -8.05 -7.22 -5.83
N PHE A 92 -7.39 -8.38 -5.92
CA PHE A 92 -7.62 -9.50 -4.99
C PHE A 92 -7.07 -9.26 -3.58
N ASN A 93 -6.15 -8.31 -3.43
CA ASN A 93 -5.70 -7.84 -2.12
C ASN A 93 -6.62 -6.75 -1.58
N PHE A 94 -6.81 -5.66 -2.35
CA PHE A 94 -7.46 -4.43 -1.87
C PHE A 94 -8.94 -4.61 -1.56
N VAL A 95 -9.69 -5.30 -2.41
CA VAL A 95 -11.14 -5.45 -2.23
C VAL A 95 -11.48 -6.20 -0.94
N PRO A 96 -10.94 -7.38 -0.66
CA PRO A 96 -11.17 -8.05 0.63
C PRO A 96 -10.64 -7.25 1.82
N GLN A 97 -9.49 -6.59 1.66
CA GLN A 97 -8.86 -5.78 2.69
C GLN A 97 -9.78 -4.64 3.14
N ILE A 98 -10.28 -3.83 2.21
CA ILE A 98 -11.12 -2.68 2.56
C ILE A 98 -12.47 -3.12 3.13
N LEU A 99 -13.08 -4.18 2.58
CA LEU A 99 -14.34 -4.70 3.07
C LEU A 99 -14.22 -5.22 4.50
N LEU A 100 -13.23 -6.08 4.77
CA LEU A 100 -13.01 -6.61 6.11
C LEU A 100 -12.65 -5.48 7.09
N SER A 101 -11.78 -4.55 6.68
CA SER A 101 -11.36 -3.43 7.53
C SER A 101 -12.51 -2.50 7.88
N LEU A 102 -13.42 -2.20 6.93
CA LEU A 102 -14.63 -1.41 7.19
C LEU A 102 -15.57 -2.11 8.17
N LEU A 103 -15.81 -3.41 7.96
CA LEU A 103 -16.65 -4.21 8.87
C LEU A 103 -16.08 -4.22 10.29
N LEU A 104 -14.78 -4.47 10.43
CA LEU A 104 -14.12 -4.49 11.74
C LEU A 104 -14.08 -3.10 12.38
N ALA A 105 -13.82 -2.05 11.60
CA ALA A 105 -13.81 -0.68 12.11
C ALA A 105 -15.20 -0.26 12.60
N ALA A 106 -16.24 -0.50 11.81
CA ALA A 106 -17.63 -0.21 12.21
C ALA A 106 -18.00 -1.01 13.48
N TRP A 107 -17.67 -2.30 13.53
CA TRP A 107 -17.97 -3.13 14.70
C TRP A 107 -17.23 -2.67 15.97
N LEU A 108 -15.94 -2.29 15.86
CA LEU A 108 -15.14 -1.86 17.01
C LEU A 108 -15.41 -0.41 17.47
N THR A 109 -16.00 0.43 16.60
CA THR A 109 -16.41 1.81 16.95
C THR A 109 -17.86 1.89 17.42
N ASP A 110 -18.67 0.87 17.17
CA ASP A 110 -20.06 0.82 17.60
C ASP A 110 -20.16 0.95 19.13
N ASN A 111 -20.82 2.03 19.59
CA ASN A 111 -21.05 2.31 21.00
C ASN A 111 -22.30 1.65 21.54
N SER A 112 -23.23 1.20 20.68
CA SER A 112 -24.45 0.48 21.09
C SER A 112 -24.12 -0.89 21.69
N LYS A 113 -23.02 -1.49 21.29
CA LYS A 113 -22.53 -2.78 21.77
C LYS A 113 -21.49 -2.58 22.88
N LYS A 114 -21.80 -3.01 24.10
CA LYS A 114 -20.83 -3.05 25.20
C LYS A 114 -19.81 -4.16 24.97
N LEU A 115 -18.86 -3.92 24.03
CA LEU A 115 -17.74 -4.82 23.82
C LEU A 115 -16.73 -4.66 24.96
N ASN A 116 -16.66 -5.68 25.82
CA ASN A 116 -15.59 -5.76 26.81
C ASN A 116 -14.25 -5.97 26.07
N ALA A 117 -13.19 -5.33 26.54
CA ALA A 117 -11.84 -5.48 26.00
C ALA A 117 -11.64 -5.03 24.52
N LYS A 118 -12.30 -3.92 24.09
CA LYS A 118 -12.08 -3.33 22.73
C LYS A 118 -10.59 -3.16 22.38
N GLY A 119 -9.74 -2.83 23.38
CA GLY A 119 -8.30 -2.71 23.21
C GLY A 119 -7.63 -4.01 22.79
N PHE A 120 -8.04 -5.13 23.38
CA PHE A 120 -7.51 -6.45 23.04
C PHE A 120 -7.81 -6.82 21.57
N TYR A 121 -9.04 -6.61 21.11
CA TYR A 121 -9.41 -6.87 19.72
C TYR A 121 -8.61 -6.00 18.74
N LYS A 122 -8.37 -4.71 19.06
CA LYS A 122 -7.52 -3.84 18.22
C LYS A 122 -6.10 -4.39 18.11
N VAL A 123 -5.51 -4.88 19.20
CA VAL A 123 -4.18 -5.50 19.21
C VAL A 123 -4.17 -6.76 18.37
N MET A 124 -5.15 -7.66 18.53
CA MET A 124 -5.25 -8.89 17.74
C MET A 124 -5.36 -8.62 16.24
N VAL A 125 -6.20 -7.65 15.85
CA VAL A 125 -6.38 -7.27 14.45
C VAL A 125 -5.10 -6.69 13.86
N TYR A 126 -4.31 -5.94 14.63
CA TYR A 126 -3.07 -5.33 14.18
C TYR A 126 -1.85 -6.27 14.22
N MET A 127 -1.92 -7.37 14.97
CA MET A 127 -0.80 -8.27 15.19
C MET A 127 -0.12 -8.79 13.92
N PRO A 128 -0.84 -9.15 12.83
CA PRO A 128 -0.20 -9.57 11.59
C PRO A 128 0.74 -8.53 10.98
N ASN A 129 0.44 -7.26 11.14
CA ASN A 129 1.24 -6.15 10.59
C ASN A 129 2.60 -5.96 11.31
N ILE A 130 2.73 -6.49 12.53
CA ILE A 130 3.99 -6.40 13.31
C ILE A 130 5.03 -7.39 12.80
N ILE A 131 4.59 -8.49 12.20
CA ILE A 131 5.49 -9.54 11.71
C ILE A 131 6.15 -9.08 10.41
N THR A 132 7.45 -9.31 10.27
CA THR A 132 8.16 -8.90 9.06
C THR A 132 7.65 -9.60 7.81
N ALA A 133 7.60 -8.89 6.68
CA ALA A 133 7.16 -9.45 5.40
C ALA A 133 7.97 -10.69 5.00
N ALA A 134 9.27 -10.71 5.29
CA ALA A 134 10.15 -11.85 5.00
C ALA A 134 9.73 -13.11 5.77
N SER A 135 9.47 -12.98 7.08
CA SER A 135 9.04 -14.11 7.92
C SER A 135 7.69 -14.67 7.49
N ILE A 136 6.73 -13.78 7.18
CA ILE A 136 5.41 -14.19 6.69
C ILE A 136 5.51 -14.88 5.33
N SER A 137 6.27 -14.31 4.40
CA SER A 137 6.45 -14.90 3.08
C SER A 137 7.07 -16.29 3.16
N MET A 138 8.06 -16.48 4.04
CA MET A 138 8.68 -17.80 4.28
C MET A 138 7.68 -18.79 4.87
N LEU A 139 6.87 -18.38 5.83
CA LEU A 139 5.83 -19.21 6.44
C LEU A 139 4.79 -19.66 5.41
N PHE A 140 4.25 -18.71 4.62
CA PHE A 140 3.26 -19.04 3.59
C PHE A 140 3.85 -19.86 2.45
N TYR A 141 5.11 -19.62 2.09
CA TYR A 141 5.81 -20.48 1.14
C TYR A 141 5.92 -21.90 1.65
N ALA A 142 6.30 -22.10 2.94
CA ALA A 142 6.36 -23.42 3.54
C ALA A 142 4.98 -24.13 3.54
N PHE A 143 3.88 -23.39 3.73
CA PHE A 143 2.54 -23.95 3.73
C PHE A 143 1.98 -24.25 2.35
N LEU A 144 2.27 -23.40 1.35
CA LEU A 144 1.69 -23.44 0.01
C LEU A 144 2.59 -24.10 -1.03
N ASN A 145 3.85 -24.46 -0.68
CA ASN A 145 4.69 -25.19 -1.61
C ASN A 145 4.11 -26.60 -1.91
N GLN A 146 4.63 -27.26 -2.93
CA GLN A 146 4.11 -28.53 -3.42
C GLN A 146 3.97 -29.62 -2.33
N PHE A 147 4.83 -29.61 -1.33
CA PHE A 147 4.82 -30.58 -0.23
C PHE A 147 4.31 -29.98 1.09
N GLY A 148 3.81 -28.75 1.05
CA GLY A 148 3.33 -28.03 2.22
C GLY A 148 2.03 -28.62 2.79
N PRO A 149 1.77 -28.38 4.08
CA PRO A 149 0.61 -28.96 4.77
C PRO A 149 -0.73 -28.53 4.16
N ILE A 150 -0.86 -27.30 3.67
CA ILE A 150 -2.09 -26.82 3.02
C ILE A 150 -2.31 -27.57 1.70
N MET A 151 -1.28 -27.70 0.88
CA MET A 151 -1.37 -28.43 -0.39
C MET A 151 -1.70 -29.91 -0.16
N THR A 152 -1.10 -30.53 0.84
CA THR A 152 -1.38 -31.93 1.20
C THR A 152 -2.82 -32.09 1.69
N ALA A 153 -3.32 -31.19 2.53
CA ALA A 153 -4.70 -31.20 2.97
C ALA A 153 -5.69 -31.06 1.81
N LEU A 154 -5.45 -30.10 0.89
CA LEU A 154 -6.31 -29.89 -0.29
C LEU A 154 -6.35 -31.09 -1.25
N ARG A 155 -5.23 -31.82 -1.39
CA ARG A 155 -5.19 -33.08 -2.14
C ARG A 155 -5.99 -34.18 -1.46
N ASN A 156 -5.84 -34.34 -0.14
CA ASN A 156 -6.52 -35.38 0.61
C ASN A 156 -8.05 -35.23 0.59
N ILE A 157 -8.57 -34.02 0.56
CA ILE A 157 -10.00 -33.73 0.42
C ILE A 157 -10.48 -33.72 -1.04
N GLY A 158 -9.57 -33.95 -2.01
CA GLY A 158 -9.91 -34.04 -3.42
C GLY A 158 -10.19 -32.70 -4.14
N TRP A 159 -9.85 -31.57 -3.53
CA TRP A 159 -10.08 -30.24 -4.14
C TRP A 159 -9.10 -29.91 -5.25
N ILE A 160 -7.90 -30.49 -5.21
CA ILE A 160 -6.87 -30.32 -6.23
C ILE A 160 -6.28 -31.66 -6.63
N SER A 161 -5.78 -31.74 -7.88
CA SER A 161 -5.13 -32.96 -8.36
C SER A 161 -3.81 -33.23 -7.63
N GLN A 162 -3.35 -34.50 -7.65
CA GLN A 162 -2.11 -34.89 -6.97
C GLN A 162 -0.87 -34.15 -7.50
N ASP A 163 -0.86 -33.81 -8.80
CA ASP A 163 0.25 -33.12 -9.45
C ASP A 163 0.13 -31.59 -9.40
N ALA A 164 -0.96 -31.06 -8.82
CA ALA A 164 -1.19 -29.62 -8.78
C ALA A 164 -0.15 -28.92 -7.93
N ASN A 165 0.39 -27.80 -8.47
CA ASN A 165 1.27 -26.90 -7.76
C ASN A 165 0.76 -25.46 -7.91
N ILE A 166 0.21 -24.90 -6.84
CA ILE A 166 -0.35 -23.56 -6.83
C ILE A 166 0.72 -22.51 -7.15
N MET A 167 1.96 -22.73 -6.68
CA MET A 167 3.06 -21.78 -6.85
C MET A 167 3.59 -21.68 -8.30
N THR A 168 3.34 -22.66 -9.15
CA THR A 168 3.73 -22.63 -10.56
C THR A 168 2.64 -22.04 -11.47
N SER A 169 1.41 -21.95 -10.99
CA SER A 169 0.32 -21.37 -11.78
C SER A 169 0.26 -19.84 -11.60
N LYS A 170 -0.01 -19.13 -12.73
CA LYS A 170 -0.15 -17.67 -12.73
C LYS A 170 -1.24 -17.18 -11.76
N TRP A 171 -2.35 -17.87 -11.70
CA TRP A 171 -3.47 -17.55 -10.81
C TRP A 171 -3.16 -17.93 -9.37
N GLY A 172 -2.61 -19.11 -9.13
CA GLY A 172 -2.27 -19.57 -7.80
C GLY A 172 -1.25 -18.67 -7.13
N THR A 173 -0.17 -18.32 -7.83
CA THR A 173 0.85 -17.39 -7.31
C THR A 173 0.25 -16.00 -7.04
N SER A 174 -0.55 -15.45 -7.99
CA SER A 174 -1.18 -14.14 -7.79
C SER A 174 -2.12 -14.11 -6.59
N LEU A 175 -2.96 -15.12 -6.43
CA LEU A 175 -3.89 -15.23 -5.30
C LEU A 175 -3.16 -15.43 -3.97
N SER A 176 -2.10 -16.24 -3.95
CA SER A 176 -1.27 -16.44 -2.76
C SER A 176 -0.61 -15.15 -2.29
N ILE A 177 0.00 -14.40 -3.22
CA ILE A 177 0.59 -13.08 -2.92
C ILE A 177 -0.49 -12.10 -2.44
N SER A 178 -1.64 -12.05 -3.14
CA SER A 178 -2.75 -11.17 -2.75
C SER A 178 -3.27 -11.47 -1.36
N PHE A 179 -3.39 -12.76 -1.01
CA PHE A 179 -3.82 -13.18 0.33
C PHE A 179 -2.82 -12.80 1.41
N ILE A 180 -1.51 -12.98 1.15
CA ILE A 180 -0.44 -12.59 2.09
C ILE A 180 -0.50 -11.08 2.35
N LEU A 181 -0.59 -10.28 1.28
CA LEU A 181 -0.68 -8.82 1.39
C LEU A 181 -1.94 -8.39 2.13
N PHE A 182 -3.10 -8.96 1.79
CA PHE A 182 -4.36 -8.74 2.48
C PHE A 182 -4.21 -9.03 3.98
N TRP A 183 -3.70 -10.22 4.34
CA TRP A 183 -3.55 -10.65 5.72
C TRP A 183 -2.59 -9.76 6.52
N MET A 184 -1.53 -9.27 5.88
CA MET A 184 -0.59 -8.35 6.52
C MET A 184 -1.18 -6.96 6.78
N TRP A 185 -1.99 -6.44 5.85
CA TRP A 185 -2.33 -5.02 5.86
C TRP A 185 -3.75 -4.69 6.33
N TYR A 186 -4.67 -5.67 6.43
CA TYR A 186 -6.06 -5.39 6.84
C TYR A 186 -6.13 -4.74 8.23
N GLY A 187 -5.27 -5.14 9.17
CA GLY A 187 -5.25 -4.60 10.52
C GLY A 187 -4.83 -3.13 10.58
N ASN A 188 -3.80 -2.75 9.84
CA ASN A 188 -3.38 -1.35 9.72
C ASN A 188 -4.49 -0.48 9.12
N THR A 189 -5.13 -0.95 8.06
CA THR A 189 -6.26 -0.26 7.42
C THR A 189 -7.44 -0.14 8.39
N THR A 190 -7.72 -1.19 9.18
CA THR A 190 -8.77 -1.17 10.21
C THR A 190 -8.50 -0.08 11.25
N LEU A 191 -7.27 0.04 11.77
CA LEU A 191 -6.93 1.07 12.76
C LEU A 191 -7.03 2.48 12.17
N LEU A 192 -6.63 2.65 10.91
CA LEU A 192 -6.78 3.94 10.22
C LEU A 192 -8.25 4.34 10.10
N LEU A 193 -9.11 3.40 9.70
CA LEU A 193 -10.56 3.62 9.60
C LEU A 193 -11.19 3.90 10.97
N ILE A 194 -10.81 3.17 12.02
CA ILE A 194 -11.26 3.45 13.40
C ILE A 194 -10.89 4.88 13.79
N SER A 195 -9.66 5.32 13.50
CA SER A 195 -9.22 6.68 13.83
C SER A 195 -10.04 7.73 13.08
N GLY A 196 -10.35 7.48 11.81
CA GLY A 196 -11.23 8.35 11.02
C GLY A 196 -12.65 8.41 11.57
N MET A 197 -13.24 7.26 11.90
CA MET A 197 -14.60 7.19 12.47
C MET A 197 -14.70 7.87 13.83
N LEU A 198 -13.69 7.71 14.70
CA LEU A 198 -13.64 8.38 16.00
C LEU A 198 -13.41 9.90 15.89
N GLY A 199 -12.92 10.39 14.75
CA GLY A 199 -12.76 11.82 14.46
C GLY A 199 -14.05 12.51 14.04
N ILE A 200 -15.12 11.77 13.77
CA ILE A 200 -16.45 12.33 13.42
C ILE A 200 -17.07 12.95 14.68
N ASN A 201 -17.58 14.18 14.57
CA ASN A 201 -18.21 14.87 15.69
C ASN A 201 -19.47 14.13 16.15
N SER A 202 -19.60 13.91 17.47
CA SER A 202 -20.77 13.22 18.06
C SER A 202 -22.09 13.93 17.76
N SER A 203 -22.07 15.25 17.58
CA SER A 203 -23.29 16.02 17.22
C SER A 203 -23.93 15.58 15.91
N LEU A 204 -23.15 15.00 14.97
CA LEU A 204 -23.68 14.46 13.71
C LEU A 204 -24.48 13.17 13.96
N TYR A 205 -24.02 12.34 14.87
CA TYR A 205 -24.76 11.13 15.26
C TYR A 205 -26.03 11.46 16.02
N GLU A 206 -25.97 12.44 16.94
CA GLU A 206 -27.16 12.92 17.69
C GLU A 206 -28.21 13.52 16.74
N ALA A 207 -27.80 14.29 15.73
CA ALA A 207 -28.69 14.81 14.72
C ALA A 207 -29.35 13.71 13.89
N ALA A 208 -28.57 12.72 13.48
CA ALA A 208 -29.07 11.55 12.73
C ALA A 208 -30.09 10.73 13.56
N ASP A 209 -29.85 10.55 14.86
CA ASP A 209 -30.78 9.88 15.76
C ASP A 209 -32.11 10.64 15.89
N ILE A 210 -32.06 11.97 15.93
CA ILE A 210 -33.29 12.83 15.96
C ILE A 210 -34.03 12.73 14.63
N ASP A 211 -33.31 12.66 13.50
CA ASP A 211 -33.92 12.53 12.17
C ASP A 211 -34.39 11.10 11.86
N GLY A 212 -34.20 10.14 12.79
CA GLY A 212 -34.65 8.76 12.66
C GLY A 212 -33.78 7.94 11.72
N ALA A 213 -32.55 8.35 11.41
CA ALA A 213 -31.59 7.59 10.66
C ALA A 213 -30.95 6.56 11.59
N SER A 214 -31.27 5.27 11.35
CA SER A 214 -30.73 4.12 12.10
C SER A 214 -29.62 3.42 11.33
#